data_5460cd7a196cd24cbc5fc9fbcd80d85f
#
_entry.id   5460cd7a196cd24cbc5fc9fbcd80d85f
#
_cell.length_a   1.000
_cell.length_b   1.000
_cell.length_c   1.000
_cell.angle_alpha   90.00
_cell.angle_beta   90.00
_cell.angle_gamma   90.00
#
_symmetry.space_group_name_H-M   'P 1'
#
loop_
_entity.id
_entity.type
_entity.pdbx_description
1 polymer ?
#
loop_
_entity_poly.entity_id
_entity_poly.type
_entity_poly.pdbx_seq_one_letter_code
_entity_poly.pdbx_strand_id
1 'polypeptide(L)'
;MTRSLIDANVLLEILFARKLSDGCEQLLSDPSKEYAISALTLHIIWYMAERYKLSFENIIDMLSVLAILPITEQTIRLASQRYDNKDFEDCLQAACAETNNCQEIITIDKHFKQYSHTKLAVIVVG
;
A
#
# COMPACT_ATOMS: atom_id res chain seq x y z
N MET A 1 -1.07 -12.11 14.24
CA MET A 1 -1.68 -10.88 13.72
C MET A 1 -1.40 -10.78 12.24
N THR A 2 -2.41 -10.51 11.43
CA THR A 2 -2.26 -10.35 9.99
C THR A 2 -1.62 -9.00 9.69
N ARG A 3 -0.55 -9.00 8.88
CA ARG A 3 0.07 -7.78 8.38
C ARG A 3 -0.46 -7.48 6.98
N SER A 4 -1.06 -6.30 6.79
CA SER A 4 -1.65 -5.87 5.54
C SER A 4 -0.86 -4.71 4.97
N LEU A 5 -0.33 -4.87 3.76
CA LEU A 5 0.28 -3.76 3.02
C LEU A 5 -0.80 -2.97 2.32
N ILE A 6 -0.77 -1.65 2.48
CA ILE A 6 -1.75 -0.76 1.89
C ILE A 6 -1.14 -0.09 0.66
N ASP A 7 -1.79 -0.25 -0.48
CA ASP A 7 -1.39 0.43 -1.71
C ASP A 7 -1.65 1.94 -1.59
N ALA A 8 -0.80 2.74 -2.21
CA ALA A 8 -0.87 4.20 -2.16
C ALA A 8 -2.26 4.74 -2.54
N ASN A 9 -2.91 4.13 -3.55
CA ASN A 9 -4.22 4.58 -4.02
C ASN A 9 -5.30 4.54 -2.95
N VAL A 10 -5.23 3.60 -1.99
CA VAL A 10 -6.18 3.51 -0.88
C VAL A 10 -6.04 4.72 0.04
N LEU A 11 -4.82 5.08 0.39
CA LEU A 11 -4.56 6.25 1.25
C LEU A 11 -4.91 7.56 0.54
N LEU A 12 -4.65 7.66 -0.76
CA LEU A 12 -5.01 8.83 -1.55
C LEU A 12 -6.53 9.01 -1.65
N GLU A 13 -7.29 7.90 -1.74
CA GLU A 13 -8.76 7.95 -1.69
C GLU A 13 -9.23 8.64 -0.39
N ILE A 14 -8.64 8.25 0.73
CA ILE A 14 -9.00 8.81 2.04
C ILE A 14 -8.58 10.29 2.13
N LEU A 15 -7.32 10.60 1.79
CA LEU A 15 -6.78 11.95 1.89
C LEU A 15 -7.53 12.96 1.03
N PHE A 16 -7.97 12.55 -0.16
CA PHE A 16 -8.71 13.43 -1.07
C PHE A 16 -10.22 13.27 -0.95
N ALA A 17 -10.70 12.50 0.04
CA ALA A 17 -12.13 12.26 0.28
C ALA A 17 -12.87 11.85 -1.00
N ARG A 18 -12.29 10.92 -1.76
CA ARG A 18 -12.84 10.43 -3.01
C ARG A 18 -13.97 9.43 -2.76
N LYS A 19 -14.58 8.92 -3.83
CA LYS A 19 -15.77 8.08 -3.81
C LYS A 19 -15.66 6.84 -2.93
N LEU A 20 -14.50 6.19 -2.89
CA LEU A 20 -14.28 4.96 -2.13
C LEU A 20 -13.72 5.19 -0.72
N SER A 21 -13.63 6.44 -0.29
CA SER A 21 -12.99 6.83 0.98
C SER A 21 -13.57 6.07 2.18
N ASP A 22 -14.90 5.99 2.30
CA ASP A 22 -15.54 5.31 3.42
C ASP A 22 -15.23 3.81 3.45
N GLY A 23 -15.28 3.16 2.29
CA GLY A 23 -14.91 1.75 2.16
C GLY A 23 -13.45 1.50 2.49
N CYS A 24 -12.56 2.40 2.08
CA CYS A 24 -11.15 2.33 2.43
C CYS A 24 -10.94 2.45 3.94
N GLU A 25 -11.54 3.44 4.58
CA GLU A 25 -11.43 3.63 6.03
C GLU A 25 -11.95 2.41 6.79
N GLN A 26 -13.06 1.83 6.33
CA GLN A 26 -13.63 0.65 6.97
C GLN A 26 -12.66 -0.54 6.94
N LEU A 27 -11.99 -0.77 5.81
CA LEU A 27 -11.01 -1.85 5.70
C LEU A 27 -9.77 -1.63 6.56
N LEU A 28 -9.45 -0.39 6.90
CA LEU A 28 -8.30 -0.05 7.73
C LEU A 28 -8.62 0.00 9.23
N SER A 29 -9.81 -0.43 9.64
CA SER A 29 -10.26 -0.32 11.03
C SER A 29 -10.31 -1.65 11.78
N ASP A 30 -9.78 -2.73 11.23
CA ASP A 30 -9.75 -4.04 11.89
C ASP A 30 -8.63 -4.07 12.93
N PRO A 31 -8.97 -4.17 14.24
CA PRO A 31 -7.95 -4.15 15.30
C PRO A 31 -7.11 -5.42 15.36
N SER A 32 -7.49 -6.47 14.64
CA SER A 32 -6.70 -7.71 14.58
C SER A 32 -5.59 -7.66 13.54
N LYS A 33 -5.50 -6.58 12.77
CA LYS A 33 -4.50 -6.42 11.70
C LYS A 33 -3.48 -5.35 12.03
N GLU A 34 -2.25 -5.57 11.57
CA GLU A 34 -1.23 -4.55 11.50
C GLU A 34 -1.22 -3.98 10.09
N TYR A 35 -1.45 -2.68 9.97
CA TYR A 35 -1.42 -2.00 8.67
C TYR A 35 -0.05 -1.40 8.42
N ALA A 36 0.43 -1.57 7.20
CA ALA A 36 1.76 -1.11 6.81
C ALA A 36 1.74 -0.49 5.41
N ILE A 37 2.69 0.37 5.15
CA ILE A 37 2.96 0.91 3.82
C ILE A 37 4.42 0.67 3.46
N SER A 38 4.73 0.64 2.16
CA SER A 38 6.11 0.61 1.73
C SER A 38 6.76 2.00 1.82
N ALA A 39 8.07 2.03 1.85
CA ALA A 39 8.82 3.28 1.74
C ALA A 39 8.49 4.03 0.45
N LEU A 40 8.16 3.31 -0.63
CA LEU A 40 7.71 3.90 -1.89
C LEU A 40 6.38 4.65 -1.72
N THR A 41 5.41 4.03 -1.04
CA THR A 41 4.12 4.67 -0.74
C THR A 41 4.31 5.92 0.10
N LEU A 42 5.19 5.89 1.09
CA LEU A 42 5.51 7.07 1.90
C LEU A 42 5.96 8.23 1.01
N HIS A 43 6.87 7.98 0.06
CA HIS A 43 7.33 9.00 -0.88
C HIS A 43 6.18 9.56 -1.71
N ILE A 44 5.32 8.69 -2.25
CA ILE A 44 4.16 9.10 -3.04
C ILE A 44 3.23 10.01 -2.25
N ILE A 45 2.93 9.63 -1.01
CA ILE A 45 2.04 10.42 -0.13
C ILE A 45 2.63 11.81 0.13
N TRP A 46 3.92 11.91 0.46
CA TRP A 46 4.57 13.20 0.68
C TRP A 46 4.61 14.05 -0.58
N TYR A 47 4.93 13.45 -1.74
CA TYR A 47 4.90 14.15 -3.01
C TYR A 47 3.53 14.76 -3.29
N MET A 48 2.46 13.97 -3.12
CA MET A 48 1.09 14.44 -3.35
C MET A 48 0.66 15.49 -2.32
N ALA A 49 1.08 15.31 -1.08
CA ALA A 49 0.78 16.27 -0.01
C ALA A 49 1.36 17.66 -0.31
N GLU A 50 2.62 17.70 -0.75
CA GLU A 50 3.26 18.98 -1.13
C GLU A 50 2.61 19.59 -2.37
N ARG A 51 2.36 18.78 -3.38
CA ARG A 51 1.78 19.24 -4.65
C ARG A 51 0.39 19.86 -4.46
N TYR A 52 -0.45 19.24 -3.65
CA TYR A 52 -1.83 19.65 -3.44
C TYR A 52 -2.05 20.40 -2.13
N LYS A 53 -0.98 20.78 -1.44
CA LYS A 53 -1.00 21.58 -0.20
C LYS A 53 -1.93 20.98 0.88
N LEU A 54 -1.82 19.66 1.07
CA LEU A 54 -2.55 18.97 2.12
C LEU A 54 -1.96 19.31 3.48
N SER A 55 -2.78 19.18 4.54
CA SER A 55 -2.34 19.46 5.90
C SER A 55 -1.23 18.49 6.33
N PHE A 56 -0.08 19.03 6.73
CA PHE A 56 1.03 18.25 7.28
C PHE A 56 0.58 17.41 8.48
N GLU A 57 -0.22 18.04 9.38
CA GLU A 57 -0.70 17.35 10.58
C GLU A 57 -1.57 16.14 10.25
N ASN A 58 -2.45 16.26 9.26
CA ASN A 58 -3.30 15.15 8.83
C ASN A 58 -2.46 14.00 8.27
N ILE A 59 -1.39 14.30 7.53
CA ILE A 59 -0.49 13.28 6.99
C ILE A 59 0.24 12.57 8.13
N ILE A 60 0.78 13.31 9.08
CA ILE A 60 1.49 12.74 10.23
C ILE A 60 0.56 11.87 11.07
N ASP A 61 -0.67 12.32 11.32
CA ASP A 61 -1.65 11.54 12.07
C ASP A 61 -1.96 10.21 11.37
N MET A 62 -2.16 10.24 10.06
CA MET A 62 -2.40 9.03 9.29
C MET A 62 -1.18 8.08 9.35
N LEU A 63 0.03 8.61 9.15
CA LEU A 63 1.25 7.79 9.14
C LEU A 63 1.60 7.22 10.51
N SER A 64 1.16 7.87 11.60
CA SER A 64 1.51 7.46 12.96
C SER A 64 0.95 6.08 13.35
N VAL A 65 -0.11 5.62 12.66
CA VAL A 65 -0.75 4.33 12.92
C VAL A 65 -0.31 3.24 11.95
N LEU A 66 0.61 3.55 11.05
CA LEU A 66 1.08 2.63 10.01
C LEU A 66 2.54 2.24 10.26
N ALA A 67 2.86 0.95 10.05
CA ALA A 67 4.24 0.53 9.95
C ALA A 67 4.80 0.92 8.57
N ILE A 68 6.05 1.34 8.53
CA ILE A 68 6.72 1.67 7.26
C ILE A 68 7.74 0.58 6.95
N LEU A 69 7.52 -0.12 5.85
CA LEU A 69 8.33 -1.27 5.46
C LEU A 69 9.40 -0.86 4.45
N PRO A 70 10.63 -1.38 4.61
CA PRO A 70 11.72 -0.99 3.73
C PRO A 70 11.59 -1.59 2.34
N ILE A 71 12.12 -0.86 1.36
CA ILE A 71 12.42 -1.36 0.01
C ILE A 71 13.93 -1.61 0.00
N THR A 72 14.32 -2.87 0.09
CA THR A 72 15.72 -3.27 0.11
C THR A 72 16.20 -3.71 -1.27
N GLU A 73 17.50 -3.97 -1.37
CA GLU A 73 18.05 -4.57 -2.60
C GLU A 73 17.37 -5.89 -2.94
N GLN A 74 17.05 -6.71 -1.93
CA GLN A 74 16.31 -7.96 -2.13
C GLN A 74 14.92 -7.71 -2.72
N THR A 75 14.22 -6.69 -2.24
CA THR A 75 12.91 -6.29 -2.76
C THR A 75 13.01 -5.94 -4.24
N ILE A 76 14.00 -5.15 -4.60
CA ILE A 76 14.22 -4.70 -5.98
C ILE A 76 14.55 -5.89 -6.88
N ARG A 77 15.38 -6.81 -6.43
CA ARG A 77 15.73 -8.02 -7.19
C ARG A 77 14.50 -8.89 -7.45
N LEU A 78 13.68 -9.11 -6.43
CA LEU A 78 12.47 -9.90 -6.56
C LEU A 78 11.49 -9.25 -7.54
N ALA A 79 11.28 -7.94 -7.43
CA ALA A 79 10.44 -7.19 -8.35
C ALA A 79 10.96 -7.30 -9.79
N SER A 80 12.26 -7.16 -9.99
CA SER A 80 12.89 -7.24 -11.30
C SER A 80 12.73 -8.62 -11.96
N GLN A 81 12.81 -9.69 -11.17
CA GLN A 81 12.61 -11.06 -11.65
C GLN A 81 11.18 -11.31 -12.14
N ARG A 82 10.21 -10.60 -11.57
CA ARG A 82 8.78 -10.78 -11.86
C ARG A 82 8.23 -9.76 -12.84
N TYR A 83 9.04 -8.77 -13.20
CA TYR A 83 8.59 -7.69 -14.08
C TYR A 83 8.33 -8.22 -15.50
N ASP A 84 7.15 -7.92 -16.03
CA ASP A 84 6.68 -8.36 -17.34
C ASP A 84 6.34 -7.21 -18.27
N ASN A 85 6.99 -6.06 -18.10
CA ASN A 85 6.81 -4.82 -18.88
C ASN A 85 5.44 -4.14 -18.68
N LYS A 86 4.72 -4.46 -17.58
CA LYS A 86 3.46 -3.80 -17.25
C LYS A 86 3.68 -2.63 -16.30
N ASP A 87 3.82 -2.90 -15.02
CA ASP A 87 3.94 -1.86 -14.00
C ASP A 87 4.98 -2.27 -12.97
N PHE A 88 6.15 -1.59 -13.00
CA PHE A 88 7.22 -1.90 -12.07
C PHE A 88 6.91 -1.44 -10.64
N GLU A 89 6.15 -0.35 -10.49
CA GLU A 89 5.71 0.11 -9.18
C GLU A 89 4.86 -0.96 -8.47
N ASP A 90 3.91 -1.57 -9.19
CA ASP A 90 3.09 -2.66 -8.64
C ASP A 90 3.96 -3.87 -8.28
N CYS A 91 4.94 -4.20 -9.11
CA CYS A 91 5.90 -5.27 -8.80
C CYS A 91 6.68 -4.97 -7.52
N LEU A 92 7.10 -3.72 -7.31
CA LEU A 92 7.79 -3.31 -6.08
C LEU A 92 6.88 -3.44 -4.86
N GLN A 93 5.61 -3.05 -4.96
CA GLN A 93 4.67 -3.18 -3.85
C GLN A 93 4.46 -4.65 -3.48
N ALA A 94 4.22 -5.51 -4.47
CA ALA A 94 4.06 -6.94 -4.24
C ALA A 94 5.31 -7.57 -3.63
N ALA A 95 6.49 -7.22 -4.14
CA ALA A 95 7.76 -7.71 -3.62
C ALA A 95 8.02 -7.20 -2.19
N CYS A 96 7.66 -5.96 -1.90
CA CYS A 96 7.77 -5.39 -0.55
C CYS A 96 6.89 -6.17 0.44
N ALA A 97 5.66 -6.49 0.04
CA ALA A 97 4.76 -7.29 0.86
C ALA A 97 5.38 -8.65 1.18
N GLU A 98 5.93 -9.33 0.19
CA GLU A 98 6.53 -10.66 0.38
C GLU A 98 7.79 -10.62 1.24
N THR A 99 8.72 -9.70 0.96
CA THR A 99 9.99 -9.63 1.69
C THR A 99 9.81 -9.15 3.13
N ASN A 100 8.66 -8.55 3.46
CA ASN A 100 8.33 -8.09 4.80
C ASN A 100 7.22 -8.92 5.47
N ASN A 101 6.95 -10.11 4.96
CA ASN A 101 6.02 -11.08 5.56
C ASN A 101 4.59 -10.55 5.73
N CYS A 102 4.10 -9.80 4.76
CA CYS A 102 2.69 -9.42 4.70
C CYS A 102 1.85 -10.58 4.16
N GLN A 103 0.68 -10.79 4.74
CA GLN A 103 -0.25 -11.83 4.29
C GLN A 103 -1.22 -11.32 3.23
N GLU A 104 -1.40 -10.00 3.15
CA GLU A 104 -2.34 -9.43 2.19
C GLU A 104 -1.93 -8.03 1.75
N ILE A 105 -2.44 -7.62 0.58
CA ILE A 105 -2.34 -6.25 0.07
C ILE A 105 -3.76 -5.73 -0.10
N ILE A 106 -3.99 -4.50 0.35
CA ILE A 106 -5.27 -3.79 0.16
C ILE A 106 -5.06 -2.72 -0.92
N THR A 107 -5.87 -2.76 -1.96
CA THR A 107 -5.77 -1.87 -3.13
C THR A 107 -7.16 -1.53 -3.67
N ILE A 108 -7.27 -0.50 -4.49
CA ILE A 108 -8.49 -0.24 -5.28
C ILE A 108 -8.31 -0.67 -6.74
N ASP A 109 -7.12 -1.11 -7.13
CA ASP A 109 -6.81 -1.53 -8.49
C ASP A 109 -7.07 -3.03 -8.68
N LYS A 110 -8.08 -3.35 -9.47
CA LYS A 110 -8.46 -4.75 -9.77
C LYS A 110 -7.35 -5.52 -10.48
N HIS A 111 -6.51 -4.85 -11.25
CA HIS A 111 -5.39 -5.49 -11.96
C HIS A 111 -4.34 -6.03 -11.00
N PHE A 112 -4.31 -5.53 -9.76
CA PHE A 112 -3.36 -5.99 -8.75
C PHE A 112 -3.58 -7.46 -8.35
N LYS A 113 -4.76 -8.04 -8.63
CA LYS A 113 -5.05 -9.46 -8.35
C LYS A 113 -4.09 -10.44 -9.02
N GLN A 114 -3.43 -10.03 -10.11
CA GLN A 114 -2.42 -10.86 -10.77
C GLN A 114 -1.24 -11.24 -9.86
N TYR A 115 -1.01 -10.46 -8.79
CA TYR A 115 0.08 -10.71 -7.84
C TYR A 115 -0.32 -11.61 -6.67
N SER A 116 -1.60 -12.02 -6.60
CA SER A 116 -2.05 -12.92 -5.54
C SER A 116 -1.48 -14.33 -5.72
N HIS A 117 -1.17 -14.98 -4.60
CA HIS A 117 -0.75 -16.40 -4.57
C HIS A 117 -1.08 -16.97 -3.18
N THR A 118 -0.72 -18.23 -2.94
CA THR A 118 -1.11 -18.96 -1.72
C THR A 118 -0.73 -18.26 -0.41
N LYS A 119 0.34 -17.44 -0.43
CA LYS A 119 0.83 -16.74 0.77
C LYS A 119 0.51 -15.25 0.79
N LEU A 120 -0.05 -14.72 -0.30
CA LEU A 120 -0.35 -13.30 -0.44
C LEU A 120 -1.73 -13.11 -1.05
N ALA A 121 -2.68 -12.68 -0.24
CA ALA A 121 -4.01 -12.32 -0.71
C ALA A 121 -4.03 -10.87 -1.22
N VAL A 122 -4.88 -10.60 -2.20
CA VAL A 122 -5.12 -9.24 -2.69
C VAL A 122 -6.58 -8.90 -2.42
N ILE A 123 -6.81 -7.85 -1.63
CA ILE A 123 -8.14 -7.36 -1.27
C ILE A 123 -8.39 -6.07 -2.05
N VAL A 124 -9.42 -6.08 -2.88
CA VAL A 124 -9.78 -4.92 -3.71
C VAL A 124 -10.99 -4.22 -3.10
N VAL A 125 -10.84 -2.91 -2.84
CA VAL A 125 -11.93 -2.05 -2.36
C VAL A 125 -12.84 -1.68 -3.51
N GLY A 126 -14.12 -1.71 -3.31
CA GLY A 126 -15.08 -1.25 -4.31
C GLY A 126 -16.24 -2.18 -4.61
#